data_be3c2ed598d4568dc14cb27608f1f62c
#
_entry.id   be3c2ed598d4568dc14cb27608f1f62c
#
_cell.length_a   1.000
_cell.length_b   1.000
_cell.length_c   1.000
_cell.angle_alpha   90.00
_cell.angle_beta   90.00
_cell.angle_gamma   90.00
#
_symmetry.space_group_name_H-M   'P 1'
#
loop_
_entity.id
_entity.type
_entity.pdbx_description
1 polymer ?
#
loop_
_entity_poly.entity_id
_entity_poly.type
_entity_poly.pdbx_seq_one_letter_code
_entity_poly.pdbx_strand_id
1 'polypeptide(L)'
;MTEERKEEYLKIKEEIRRQLIGSMDFTREITDDELQGAIAERLRSRQFAGKLDIHERTKLGKELFFALRGLDILQELIEDEQVTEIMINGLEGIFVERAGRLFSWPGGFETKEKLQDVIQQIVAGCNRTVNEASPIVDARLKNGSRVNVVLDPVALNGPVVTIRRFPDEPIGIRQLVEMGSITQEACRFLEALVKARYNIFISGGTGSGKTTFLNALAEFIPKDERLITIEDSAELQIRGIANLVRLETRNANIDGCRPITIRDLIKTALRMRPDRIIIGEVRGAEAADLVGSALNCGHDGSMSTGHANSAADMLTRLETMMLMGVEIPLSAIRRQIASGVDIIVHLGRLRDKSRKVLQIMEVVGYEEGEIRLSTLFSFEETGKAEGNVQGTLVRKGELIHADKLKMAGIASA
;
A
#
# COMPACT_ATOMS: atom_id res chain seq x y z
N MET A 1 -35.34 -10.67 2.10
CA MET A 1 -36.10 -10.34 0.87
C MET A 1 -36.32 -11.64 0.11
N THR A 2 -37.58 -11.98 -0.25
CA THR A 2 -37.88 -13.17 -1.07
C THR A 2 -37.34 -13.00 -2.50
N GLU A 3 -37.13 -14.10 -3.22
CA GLU A 3 -36.63 -14.06 -4.63
C GLU A 3 -37.52 -13.20 -5.52
N GLU A 4 -38.86 -13.37 -5.44
CA GLU A 4 -39.83 -12.54 -6.18
C GLU A 4 -39.69 -11.05 -5.87
N ARG A 5 -39.45 -10.69 -4.60
CA ARG A 5 -39.28 -9.30 -4.17
C ARG A 5 -37.96 -8.72 -4.70
N LYS A 6 -36.94 -9.54 -4.81
CA LYS A 6 -35.63 -9.15 -5.37
C LYS A 6 -35.75 -8.89 -6.87
N GLU A 7 -36.47 -9.73 -7.61
CA GLU A 7 -36.75 -9.50 -9.03
C GLU A 7 -37.55 -8.22 -9.28
N GLU A 8 -38.58 -7.97 -8.46
CA GLU A 8 -39.38 -6.74 -8.57
C GLU A 8 -38.51 -5.50 -8.32
N TYR A 9 -37.68 -5.54 -7.28
CA TYR A 9 -36.75 -4.46 -6.95
C TYR A 9 -35.79 -4.16 -8.12
N LEU A 10 -35.20 -5.18 -8.73
CA LEU A 10 -34.28 -5.03 -9.86
C LEU A 10 -34.99 -4.46 -11.10
N LYS A 11 -36.23 -4.90 -11.38
CA LYS A 11 -37.04 -4.33 -12.46
C LYS A 11 -37.32 -2.84 -12.25
N ILE A 12 -37.63 -2.44 -11.01
CA ILE A 12 -37.85 -1.03 -10.66
C ILE A 12 -36.55 -0.24 -10.84
N LYS A 13 -35.41 -0.77 -10.39
CA LYS A 13 -34.11 -0.15 -10.51
C LYS A 13 -33.76 0.14 -11.97
N GLU A 14 -33.88 -0.85 -12.86
CA GLU A 14 -33.58 -0.70 -14.27
C GLU A 14 -34.54 0.27 -14.98
N GLU A 15 -35.80 0.25 -14.63
CA GLU A 15 -36.79 1.16 -15.23
C GLU A 15 -36.50 2.62 -14.84
N ILE A 16 -36.20 2.89 -13.58
CA ILE A 16 -35.84 4.26 -13.12
C ILE A 16 -34.53 4.70 -13.75
N ARG A 17 -33.52 3.82 -13.83
CA ARG A 17 -32.23 4.10 -14.47
C ARG A 17 -32.43 4.51 -15.93
N ARG A 18 -33.22 3.73 -16.68
CA ARG A 18 -33.54 4.03 -18.10
C ARG A 18 -34.22 5.39 -18.27
N GLN A 19 -35.19 5.70 -17.39
CA GLN A 19 -35.88 6.98 -17.41
C GLN A 19 -34.97 8.15 -17.06
N LEU A 20 -34.04 8.00 -16.12
CA LEU A 20 -33.06 9.01 -15.78
C LEU A 20 -32.13 9.28 -16.97
N ILE A 21 -31.56 8.23 -17.56
CA ILE A 21 -30.68 8.36 -18.73
C ILE A 21 -31.41 9.03 -19.90
N GLY A 22 -32.66 8.67 -20.14
CA GLY A 22 -33.44 9.25 -21.25
C GLY A 22 -33.96 10.68 -21.03
N SER A 23 -33.95 11.16 -19.78
CA SER A 23 -34.45 12.49 -19.41
C SER A 23 -33.34 13.51 -19.09
N MET A 24 -32.11 13.08 -18.91
CA MET A 24 -30.98 13.95 -18.57
C MET A 24 -30.19 14.37 -19.81
N ASP A 25 -29.77 15.61 -19.83
CA ASP A 25 -28.92 16.16 -20.88
C ASP A 25 -27.45 15.95 -20.50
N PHE A 26 -26.85 14.88 -21.01
CA PHE A 26 -25.44 14.57 -20.79
C PHE A 26 -24.47 15.40 -21.65
N THR A 27 -24.95 16.34 -22.45
CA THR A 27 -24.08 17.27 -23.20
C THR A 27 -23.47 18.36 -22.28
N ARG A 28 -24.02 18.54 -21.10
CA ARG A 28 -23.51 19.42 -20.04
C ARG A 28 -23.11 18.64 -18.80
N GLU A 29 -22.28 19.24 -17.98
CA GLU A 29 -21.95 18.68 -16.67
C GLU A 29 -23.16 18.78 -15.73
N ILE A 30 -23.65 17.62 -15.29
CA ILE A 30 -24.76 17.50 -14.34
C ILE A 30 -24.15 17.51 -12.93
N THR A 31 -24.64 18.34 -12.03
CA THR A 31 -24.17 18.35 -10.63
C THR A 31 -24.73 17.18 -9.83
N ASP A 32 -24.08 16.84 -8.73
CA ASP A 32 -24.55 15.77 -7.85
C ASP A 32 -25.91 16.07 -7.24
N ASP A 33 -26.18 17.34 -6.91
CA ASP A 33 -27.48 17.78 -6.38
C ASP A 33 -28.60 17.65 -7.43
N GLU A 34 -28.33 17.98 -8.69
CA GLU A 34 -29.25 17.80 -9.81
C GLU A 34 -29.58 16.30 -10.01
N LEU A 35 -28.58 15.45 -9.96
CA LEU A 35 -28.78 13.99 -10.11
C LEU A 35 -29.56 13.42 -8.91
N GLN A 36 -29.20 13.78 -7.70
CA GLN A 36 -29.95 13.36 -6.48
C GLN A 36 -31.39 13.85 -6.51
N GLY A 37 -31.61 15.08 -6.93
CA GLY A 37 -32.95 15.63 -7.14
C GLY A 37 -33.79 14.85 -8.13
N ALA A 38 -33.22 14.55 -9.30
CA ALA A 38 -33.87 13.75 -10.35
C ALA A 38 -34.19 12.32 -9.87
N ILE A 39 -33.29 11.66 -9.17
CA ILE A 39 -33.50 10.33 -8.58
C ILE A 39 -34.65 10.39 -7.56
N ALA A 40 -34.63 11.37 -6.66
CA ALA A 40 -35.67 11.54 -5.65
C ALA A 40 -37.06 11.81 -6.26
N GLU A 41 -37.14 12.59 -7.32
CA GLU A 41 -38.37 12.84 -8.06
C GLU A 41 -38.94 11.56 -8.67
N ARG A 42 -38.08 10.76 -9.35
CA ARG A 42 -38.51 9.49 -9.95
C ARG A 42 -38.99 8.49 -8.91
N LEU A 43 -38.28 8.35 -7.80
CA LEU A 43 -38.65 7.46 -6.69
C LEU A 43 -39.98 7.86 -6.02
N ARG A 44 -40.36 9.14 -6.09
CA ARG A 44 -41.63 9.66 -5.57
C ARG A 44 -42.78 9.63 -6.58
N SER A 45 -42.46 9.33 -7.86
CA SER A 45 -43.48 9.32 -8.90
C SER A 45 -44.59 8.30 -8.62
N ARG A 46 -45.81 8.56 -9.11
CA ARG A 46 -46.97 7.66 -8.94
C ARG A 46 -46.72 6.24 -9.42
N GLN A 47 -45.85 6.06 -10.38
CA GLN A 47 -45.49 4.76 -10.97
C GLN A 47 -44.80 3.84 -9.96
N PHE A 48 -44.03 4.38 -9.00
CA PHE A 48 -43.22 3.65 -8.04
C PHE A 48 -43.65 3.91 -6.58
N ALA A 49 -44.52 4.89 -6.36
CA ALA A 49 -45.09 5.19 -5.04
C ALA A 49 -45.89 3.98 -4.50
N GLY A 50 -45.49 3.46 -3.35
CA GLY A 50 -46.11 2.28 -2.74
C GLY A 50 -45.52 0.92 -3.16
N LYS A 51 -44.66 0.85 -4.18
CA LYS A 51 -44.00 -0.39 -4.54
C LYS A 51 -42.73 -0.68 -3.74
N LEU A 52 -42.16 0.33 -3.11
CA LEU A 52 -40.95 0.26 -2.29
C LEU A 52 -41.25 0.79 -0.89
N ASP A 53 -40.74 0.12 0.13
CA ASP A 53 -40.75 0.66 1.49
C ASP A 53 -39.72 1.80 1.63
N ILE A 54 -39.67 2.45 2.80
CA ILE A 54 -38.79 3.59 3.05
C ILE A 54 -37.32 3.17 2.96
N HIS A 55 -36.96 1.99 3.48
CA HIS A 55 -35.59 1.48 3.44
C HIS A 55 -35.17 1.10 2.03
N GLU A 56 -36.02 0.38 1.31
CA GLU A 56 -35.79 0.01 -0.10
C GLU A 56 -35.63 1.25 -0.97
N ARG A 57 -36.45 2.28 -0.75
CA ARG A 57 -36.37 3.55 -1.49
C ARG A 57 -35.09 4.31 -1.25
N THR A 58 -34.66 4.38 0.04
CA THR A 58 -33.39 5.04 0.41
C THR A 58 -32.21 4.29 -0.17
N LYS A 59 -32.23 2.96 -0.09
CA LYS A 59 -31.20 2.08 -0.65
C LYS A 59 -31.14 2.24 -2.18
N LEU A 60 -32.28 2.16 -2.86
CA LEU A 60 -32.35 2.29 -4.32
C LEU A 60 -31.86 3.67 -4.80
N GLY A 61 -32.16 4.74 -4.05
CA GLY A 61 -31.65 6.07 -4.34
C GLY A 61 -30.14 6.15 -4.35
N LYS A 62 -29.48 5.54 -3.34
CA LYS A 62 -28.04 5.43 -3.28
C LYS A 62 -27.46 4.57 -4.41
N GLU A 63 -28.04 3.40 -4.64
CA GLU A 63 -27.61 2.51 -5.71
C GLU A 63 -27.69 3.16 -7.11
N LEU A 64 -28.79 3.90 -7.39
CA LEU A 64 -28.95 4.63 -8.66
C LEU A 64 -27.91 5.77 -8.79
N PHE A 65 -27.68 6.50 -7.70
CA PHE A 65 -26.65 7.54 -7.69
C PHE A 65 -25.27 6.97 -7.99
N PHE A 66 -24.90 5.88 -7.30
CA PHE A 66 -23.61 5.21 -7.52
C PHE A 66 -23.48 4.57 -8.89
N ALA A 67 -24.58 4.05 -9.47
CA ALA A 67 -24.59 3.50 -10.81
C ALA A 67 -24.42 4.56 -11.91
N LEU A 68 -24.80 5.83 -11.65
CA LEU A 68 -24.72 6.91 -12.63
C LEU A 68 -23.52 7.85 -12.45
N ARG A 69 -22.99 7.93 -11.25
CA ARG A 69 -21.91 8.85 -10.88
C ARG A 69 -20.69 8.19 -10.26
N GLY A 70 -20.89 7.06 -9.60
CA GLY A 70 -19.86 6.32 -8.91
C GLY A 70 -19.44 5.05 -9.64
N LEU A 71 -18.89 4.13 -8.90
CA LEU A 71 -18.41 2.83 -9.38
C LEU A 71 -19.43 1.72 -9.13
N ASP A 72 -20.73 2.02 -9.29
CA ASP A 72 -21.85 1.10 -9.07
C ASP A 72 -21.76 0.44 -7.68
N ILE A 73 -21.91 -0.89 -7.61
CA ILE A 73 -21.86 -1.67 -6.35
C ILE A 73 -20.53 -1.55 -5.61
N LEU A 74 -19.45 -1.17 -6.29
CA LEU A 74 -18.13 -1.00 -5.67
C LEU A 74 -18.02 0.27 -4.85
N GLN A 75 -18.86 1.28 -5.11
CA GLN A 75 -18.77 2.56 -4.41
C GLN A 75 -18.99 2.40 -2.91
N GLU A 76 -19.98 1.60 -2.51
CA GLU A 76 -20.26 1.29 -1.09
C GLU A 76 -19.04 0.63 -0.42
N LEU A 77 -18.38 -0.32 -1.11
CA LEU A 77 -17.20 -1.01 -0.60
C LEU A 77 -15.96 -0.11 -0.53
N ILE A 78 -15.83 0.82 -1.47
CA ILE A 78 -14.72 1.79 -1.49
C ILE A 78 -14.90 2.83 -0.39
N GLU A 79 -16.12 3.16 0.02
CA GLU A 79 -16.41 4.12 1.09
C GLU A 79 -16.39 3.47 2.49
N ASP A 80 -16.51 2.15 2.58
CA ASP A 80 -16.45 1.44 3.87
C ASP A 80 -15.01 1.43 4.43
N GLU A 81 -14.76 2.21 5.47
CA GLU A 81 -13.45 2.33 6.13
C GLU A 81 -12.90 1.01 6.70
N GLN A 82 -13.78 0.04 6.98
CA GLN A 82 -13.37 -1.27 7.48
C GLN A 82 -12.84 -2.21 6.38
N VAL A 83 -13.16 -1.91 5.12
CA VAL A 83 -12.69 -2.69 3.98
C VAL A 83 -11.29 -2.24 3.58
N THR A 84 -10.33 -3.16 3.65
CA THR A 84 -8.94 -2.92 3.27
C THR A 84 -8.63 -3.37 1.85
N GLU A 85 -9.31 -4.41 1.37
CA GLU A 85 -9.12 -4.94 0.02
C GLU A 85 -10.44 -5.44 -0.56
N ILE A 86 -10.66 -5.20 -1.86
CA ILE A 86 -11.81 -5.66 -2.64
C ILE A 86 -11.28 -6.48 -3.80
N MET A 87 -11.77 -7.71 -3.94
CA MET A 87 -11.35 -8.63 -5.00
C MET A 87 -12.57 -9.09 -5.78
N ILE A 88 -12.57 -8.84 -7.09
CA ILE A 88 -13.63 -9.21 -8.02
C ILE A 88 -13.08 -10.28 -8.95
N ASN A 89 -13.69 -11.45 -8.94
CA ASN A 89 -13.29 -12.60 -9.74
C ASN A 89 -14.35 -12.84 -10.84
N GLY A 90 -14.35 -12.03 -11.88
CA GLY A 90 -15.36 -12.08 -12.92
C GLY A 90 -16.78 -11.91 -12.38
N LEU A 91 -17.68 -12.79 -12.78
CA LEU A 91 -19.05 -12.86 -12.26
C LEU A 91 -19.19 -13.87 -11.09
N GLU A 92 -18.13 -14.59 -10.75
CA GLU A 92 -18.17 -15.64 -9.71
C GLU A 92 -18.34 -15.07 -8.30
N GLY A 93 -17.91 -13.82 -8.07
CA GLY A 93 -18.15 -13.16 -6.81
C GLY A 93 -17.19 -12.04 -6.47
N ILE A 94 -17.56 -11.32 -5.44
CA ILE A 94 -16.78 -10.25 -4.82
C ILE A 94 -16.35 -10.72 -3.44
N PHE A 95 -15.07 -10.57 -3.14
CA PHE A 95 -14.51 -10.83 -1.83
C PHE A 95 -13.95 -9.54 -1.25
N VAL A 96 -14.08 -9.38 0.06
CA VAL A 96 -13.56 -8.21 0.77
C VAL A 96 -12.68 -8.64 1.93
N GLU A 97 -11.61 -7.90 2.19
CA GLU A 97 -10.82 -8.07 3.40
C GLU A 97 -11.25 -7.02 4.43
N ARG A 98 -11.54 -7.47 5.66
CA ARG A 98 -11.77 -6.64 6.85
C ARG A 98 -10.94 -7.18 8.01
N ALA A 99 -10.17 -6.33 8.67
CA ALA A 99 -9.30 -6.71 9.79
C ALA A 99 -8.43 -7.95 9.50
N GLY A 100 -7.91 -8.07 8.27
CA GLY A 100 -7.05 -9.19 7.84
C GLY A 100 -7.78 -10.51 7.60
N ARG A 101 -9.12 -10.52 7.53
CA ARG A 101 -9.93 -11.70 7.21
C ARG A 101 -10.72 -11.47 5.93
N LEU A 102 -10.82 -12.53 5.11
CA LEU A 102 -11.57 -12.50 3.87
C LEU A 102 -13.03 -12.92 4.11
N PHE A 103 -13.94 -12.18 3.49
CA PHE A 103 -15.37 -12.45 3.49
C PHE A 103 -15.89 -12.42 2.04
N SER A 104 -16.83 -13.31 1.73
CA SER A 104 -17.59 -13.20 0.49
C SER A 104 -18.63 -12.08 0.64
N TRP A 105 -18.68 -11.18 -0.37
CA TRP A 105 -19.68 -10.13 -0.42
C TRP A 105 -20.96 -10.66 -1.10
N PRO A 106 -22.15 -10.42 -0.53
CA PRO A 106 -23.41 -10.99 -1.06
C PRO A 106 -23.91 -10.32 -2.34
N GLY A 107 -23.22 -9.29 -2.83
CA GLY A 107 -23.49 -8.62 -4.09
C GLY A 107 -22.59 -9.13 -5.23
N GLY A 108 -22.93 -8.77 -6.47
CA GLY A 108 -22.15 -9.11 -7.65
C GLY A 108 -22.62 -8.33 -8.87
N PHE A 109 -21.84 -8.35 -9.93
CA PHE A 109 -22.25 -7.78 -11.20
C PHE A 109 -23.21 -8.73 -11.92
N GLU A 110 -24.29 -8.18 -12.47
CA GLU A 110 -25.31 -8.97 -13.14
C GLU A 110 -24.82 -9.52 -14.50
N THR A 111 -23.96 -8.75 -15.18
CA THR A 111 -23.42 -9.11 -16.49
C THR A 111 -21.95 -8.73 -16.61
N LYS A 112 -21.24 -9.39 -17.54
CA LYS A 112 -19.83 -9.10 -17.86
C LYS A 112 -19.68 -7.68 -18.41
N GLU A 113 -20.64 -7.22 -19.20
CA GLU A 113 -20.64 -5.88 -19.79
C GLU A 113 -20.69 -4.81 -18.68
N LYS A 114 -21.55 -4.96 -17.67
CA LYS A 114 -21.60 -4.02 -16.53
C LYS A 114 -20.26 -3.96 -15.78
N LEU A 115 -19.63 -5.11 -15.54
CA LEU A 115 -18.30 -5.14 -14.92
C LEU A 115 -17.27 -4.44 -15.80
N GLN A 116 -17.29 -4.68 -17.11
CA GLN A 116 -16.39 -4.01 -18.05
C GLN A 116 -16.59 -2.49 -18.09
N ASP A 117 -17.85 -2.02 -18.06
CA ASP A 117 -18.17 -0.59 -18.02
C ASP A 117 -17.57 0.08 -16.77
N VAL A 118 -17.72 -0.55 -15.60
CA VAL A 118 -17.12 -0.05 -14.35
C VAL A 118 -15.59 -0.06 -14.42
N ILE A 119 -14.99 -1.10 -15.00
CA ILE A 119 -13.55 -1.16 -15.23
C ILE A 119 -13.09 -0.01 -16.11
N GLN A 120 -13.76 0.22 -17.25
CA GLN A 120 -13.41 1.32 -18.16
C GLN A 120 -13.55 2.69 -17.47
N GLN A 121 -14.58 2.87 -16.64
CA GLN A 121 -14.77 4.09 -15.85
C GLN A 121 -13.63 4.31 -14.85
N ILE A 122 -13.20 3.26 -14.13
CA ILE A 122 -12.06 3.32 -13.21
C ILE A 122 -10.79 3.74 -13.95
N VAL A 123 -10.50 3.06 -15.05
CA VAL A 123 -9.25 3.21 -15.79
C VAL A 123 -9.19 4.58 -16.49
N ALA A 124 -10.30 5.01 -17.12
CA ALA A 124 -10.42 6.33 -17.75
C ALA A 124 -10.25 7.46 -16.72
N GLY A 125 -10.84 7.31 -15.52
CA GLY A 125 -10.68 8.26 -14.41
C GLY A 125 -9.23 8.41 -13.92
N CYS A 126 -8.35 7.47 -14.27
CA CYS A 126 -6.92 7.45 -13.95
C CYS A 126 -6.02 7.82 -15.15
N ASN A 127 -6.57 8.28 -16.26
CA ASN A 127 -5.87 8.51 -17.53
C ASN A 127 -5.08 7.27 -18.00
N ARG A 128 -5.68 6.10 -17.86
CA ARG A 128 -5.15 4.81 -18.30
C ARG A 128 -6.11 4.17 -19.29
N THR A 129 -5.64 3.16 -19.98
CA THR A 129 -6.46 2.34 -20.89
C THR A 129 -6.19 0.86 -20.61
N VAL A 130 -7.21 0.04 -20.75
CA VAL A 130 -7.12 -1.41 -20.68
C VAL A 130 -8.02 -2.01 -21.76
N ASN A 131 -7.50 -2.97 -22.52
CA ASN A 131 -8.22 -3.66 -23.59
C ASN A 131 -7.57 -5.03 -23.84
N GLU A 132 -8.08 -5.79 -24.80
CA GLU A 132 -7.56 -7.12 -25.16
C GLU A 132 -6.08 -7.09 -25.62
N ALA A 133 -5.62 -6.01 -26.24
CA ALA A 133 -4.23 -5.86 -26.67
C ALA A 133 -3.29 -5.50 -25.50
N SER A 134 -3.81 -4.83 -24.46
CA SER A 134 -3.11 -4.52 -23.23
C SER A 134 -4.00 -4.86 -22.04
N PRO A 135 -4.11 -6.17 -21.69
CA PRO A 135 -5.13 -6.65 -20.77
C PRO A 135 -4.81 -6.46 -19.30
N ILE A 136 -3.65 -5.93 -18.97
CA ILE A 136 -3.21 -5.70 -17.58
C ILE A 136 -2.96 -4.22 -17.36
N VAL A 137 -3.56 -3.65 -16.31
CA VAL A 137 -3.31 -2.27 -15.92
C VAL A 137 -3.30 -2.10 -14.42
N ASP A 138 -2.33 -1.31 -13.94
CA ASP A 138 -2.32 -0.73 -12.60
C ASP A 138 -2.80 0.73 -12.68
N ALA A 139 -3.74 1.09 -11.83
CA ALA A 139 -4.33 2.41 -11.76
C ALA A 139 -4.48 2.86 -10.31
N ARG A 140 -4.83 4.14 -10.10
CA ARG A 140 -5.03 4.72 -8.78
C ARG A 140 -6.27 5.59 -8.77
N LEU A 141 -7.20 5.29 -7.89
CA LEU A 141 -8.40 6.09 -7.69
C LEU A 141 -8.07 7.45 -7.06
N LYS A 142 -9.00 8.41 -7.18
CA LYS A 142 -8.85 9.75 -6.60
C LYS A 142 -8.65 9.75 -5.08
N ASN A 143 -9.22 8.77 -4.37
CA ASN A 143 -9.01 8.56 -2.93
C ASN A 143 -7.67 7.90 -2.59
N GLY A 144 -6.80 7.66 -3.57
CA GLY A 144 -5.49 7.04 -3.40
C GLY A 144 -5.49 5.52 -3.47
N SER A 145 -6.63 4.85 -3.50
CA SER A 145 -6.71 3.38 -3.58
C SER A 145 -6.05 2.86 -4.84
N ARG A 146 -5.24 1.81 -4.71
CA ARG A 146 -4.59 1.14 -5.83
C ARG A 146 -5.55 0.14 -6.47
N VAL A 147 -5.61 0.13 -7.78
CA VAL A 147 -6.44 -0.80 -8.56
C VAL A 147 -5.55 -1.55 -9.53
N ASN A 148 -5.63 -2.88 -9.49
CA ASN A 148 -5.08 -3.75 -10.52
C ASN A 148 -6.23 -4.39 -11.29
N VAL A 149 -6.16 -4.36 -12.61
CA VAL A 149 -7.15 -4.97 -13.51
C VAL A 149 -6.45 -5.94 -14.44
N VAL A 150 -7.05 -7.11 -14.59
CA VAL A 150 -6.63 -8.12 -15.58
C VAL A 150 -7.84 -8.54 -16.38
N LEU A 151 -7.77 -8.38 -17.71
CA LEU A 151 -8.85 -8.75 -18.64
C LEU A 151 -8.56 -10.07 -19.36
N ASP A 152 -9.56 -10.54 -20.11
CA ASP A 152 -9.38 -11.59 -21.11
C ASP A 152 -8.33 -11.13 -22.16
N PRO A 153 -7.54 -12.04 -22.74
CA PRO A 153 -7.54 -13.51 -22.56
C PRO A 153 -6.64 -13.98 -21.40
N VAL A 154 -6.05 -13.06 -20.62
CA VAL A 154 -5.14 -13.41 -19.51
C VAL A 154 -5.92 -13.92 -18.30
N ALA A 155 -7.03 -13.28 -17.98
CA ALA A 155 -7.92 -13.70 -16.90
C ALA A 155 -8.95 -14.70 -17.41
N LEU A 156 -8.74 -15.99 -17.11
CA LEU A 156 -9.55 -17.08 -17.67
C LEU A 156 -10.99 -17.13 -17.14
N ASN A 157 -11.22 -16.62 -15.92
CA ASN A 157 -12.54 -16.60 -15.27
C ASN A 157 -13.32 -15.30 -15.54
N GLY A 158 -12.89 -14.51 -16.54
CA GLY A 158 -13.42 -13.18 -16.85
C GLY A 158 -12.59 -12.08 -16.21
N PRO A 159 -13.02 -10.80 -16.32
CA PRO A 159 -12.29 -9.66 -15.81
C PRO A 159 -12.04 -9.78 -14.30
N VAL A 160 -10.79 -9.62 -13.86
CA VAL A 160 -10.39 -9.63 -12.46
C VAL A 160 -10.03 -8.20 -12.05
N VAL A 161 -10.55 -7.75 -10.91
CA VAL A 161 -10.20 -6.43 -10.35
C VAL A 161 -9.83 -6.60 -8.90
N THR A 162 -8.68 -6.06 -8.51
CA THR A 162 -8.27 -5.97 -7.10
C THR A 162 -8.10 -4.50 -6.74
N ILE A 163 -8.83 -4.05 -5.71
CA ILE A 163 -8.73 -2.69 -5.19
C ILE A 163 -8.18 -2.76 -3.78
N ARG A 164 -7.01 -2.17 -3.56
CA ARG A 164 -6.40 -2.05 -2.23
C ARG A 164 -6.57 -0.63 -1.73
N ARG A 165 -7.29 -0.50 -0.63
CA ARG A 165 -7.50 0.80 0.02
C ARG A 165 -6.31 1.15 0.90
N PHE A 166 -6.03 2.44 0.96
CA PHE A 166 -5.15 2.99 2.00
C PHE A 166 -6.01 3.58 3.11
N PRO A 167 -5.63 3.37 4.37
CA PRO A 167 -6.34 4.02 5.47
C PRO A 167 -6.22 5.55 5.33
N ASP A 168 -7.29 6.26 5.61
CA ASP A 168 -7.32 7.72 5.58
C ASP A 168 -6.35 8.32 6.61
N GLU A 169 -6.19 7.62 7.73
CA GLU A 169 -5.16 7.91 8.71
C GLU A 169 -4.16 6.75 8.79
N PRO A 170 -2.86 7.00 8.53
CA PRO A 170 -1.83 5.99 8.69
C PRO A 170 -1.69 5.61 10.17
N ILE A 171 -1.44 4.33 10.41
CA ILE A 171 -1.14 3.83 11.76
C ILE A 171 0.20 4.43 12.21
N GLY A 172 0.14 5.26 13.26
CA GLY A 172 1.31 5.88 13.83
C GLY A 172 2.08 4.97 14.79
N ILE A 173 3.28 5.42 15.19
CA ILE A 173 4.17 4.61 16.03
C ILE A 173 3.56 4.31 17.41
N ARG A 174 2.78 5.24 17.99
CA ARG A 174 2.10 5.03 19.28
C ARG A 174 1.10 3.89 19.19
N GLN A 175 0.30 3.85 18.12
CA GLN A 175 -0.66 2.78 17.89
C GLN A 175 0.04 1.42 17.70
N LEU A 176 1.20 1.38 17.03
CA LEU A 176 1.99 0.14 16.91
C LEU A 176 2.47 -0.37 18.27
N VAL A 177 2.83 0.52 19.20
CA VAL A 177 3.18 0.15 20.58
C VAL A 177 1.94 -0.35 21.33
N GLU A 178 0.80 0.34 21.26
CA GLU A 178 -0.46 -0.05 21.90
C GLU A 178 -0.96 -1.41 21.39
N MET A 179 -0.84 -1.67 20.08
CA MET A 179 -1.15 -2.98 19.47
C MET A 179 -0.11 -4.07 19.84
N GLY A 180 0.95 -3.71 20.55
CA GLY A 180 2.05 -4.59 20.89
C GLY A 180 2.83 -5.10 19.67
N SER A 181 2.80 -4.39 18.56
CA SER A 181 3.62 -4.71 17.38
C SER A 181 5.11 -4.48 17.63
N ILE A 182 5.43 -3.52 18.51
CA ILE A 182 6.77 -3.20 19.01
C ILE A 182 6.67 -2.81 20.48
N THR A 183 7.73 -3.06 21.26
CA THR A 183 7.81 -2.60 22.67
C THR A 183 8.19 -1.13 22.74
N GLN A 184 7.82 -0.47 23.84
CA GLN A 184 8.17 0.93 24.10
C GLN A 184 9.69 1.16 24.13
N GLU A 185 10.45 0.17 24.65
CA GLU A 185 11.91 0.21 24.68
C GLU A 185 12.50 0.21 23.27
N ALA A 186 12.12 -0.76 22.44
CA ALA A 186 12.58 -0.85 21.06
C ALA A 186 12.13 0.35 20.22
N CYS A 187 10.95 0.92 20.52
CA CYS A 187 10.46 2.14 19.87
C CYS A 187 11.39 3.33 20.16
N ARG A 188 11.76 3.56 21.43
CA ARG A 188 12.70 4.63 21.82
C ARG A 188 14.09 4.42 21.22
N PHE A 189 14.53 3.16 21.16
CA PHE A 189 15.78 2.80 20.52
C PHE A 189 15.77 3.19 19.03
N LEU A 190 14.75 2.79 18.28
CA LEU A 190 14.61 3.15 16.86
C LEU A 190 14.45 4.67 16.66
N GLU A 191 13.73 5.37 17.54
CA GLU A 191 13.64 6.83 17.52
C GLU A 191 15.02 7.49 17.58
N ALA A 192 15.87 7.02 18.51
CA ALA A 192 17.24 7.51 18.63
C ALA A 192 18.07 7.25 17.37
N LEU A 193 17.94 6.05 16.78
CA LEU A 193 18.65 5.69 15.55
C LEU A 193 18.18 6.51 14.35
N VAL A 194 16.87 6.74 14.19
CA VAL A 194 16.33 7.58 13.10
C VAL A 194 16.85 9.01 13.26
N LYS A 195 16.82 9.60 14.46
CA LYS A 195 17.36 10.94 14.72
C LYS A 195 18.87 11.03 14.46
N ALA A 196 19.60 9.98 14.79
CA ALA A 196 21.05 9.89 14.58
C ALA A 196 21.45 9.46 13.15
N ARG A 197 20.48 9.41 12.21
CA ARG A 197 20.72 9.14 10.80
C ARG A 197 21.28 7.75 10.49
N TYR A 198 20.85 6.72 11.21
CA TYR A 198 21.15 5.35 10.79
C TYR A 198 20.32 4.98 9.56
N ASN A 199 20.95 4.30 8.61
CA ASN A 199 20.29 3.73 7.45
C ASN A 199 19.55 2.46 7.87
N ILE A 200 18.21 2.46 7.75
CA ILE A 200 17.37 1.38 8.26
C ILE A 200 16.71 0.65 7.10
N PHE A 201 16.88 -0.66 7.07
CA PHE A 201 16.21 -1.54 6.11
C PHE A 201 15.13 -2.37 6.81
N ILE A 202 13.88 -2.28 6.33
CA ILE A 202 12.75 -2.99 6.92
C ILE A 202 12.46 -4.21 6.05
N SER A 203 12.60 -5.40 6.61
CA SER A 203 12.36 -6.66 5.94
C SER A 203 11.11 -7.38 6.47
N GLY A 204 10.56 -8.28 5.70
CA GLY A 204 9.45 -9.13 6.12
C GLY A 204 8.64 -9.67 4.96
N GLY A 205 7.78 -10.65 5.23
CA GLY A 205 6.90 -11.27 4.24
C GLY A 205 5.80 -10.32 3.72
N THR A 206 5.02 -10.82 2.76
CA THR A 206 3.83 -10.09 2.27
C THR A 206 2.82 -9.91 3.40
N GLY A 207 2.27 -8.70 3.51
CA GLY A 207 1.28 -8.37 4.54
C GLY A 207 1.83 -8.30 5.97
N SER A 208 3.16 -8.29 6.19
CA SER A 208 3.78 -8.12 7.52
C SER A 208 3.72 -6.69 8.06
N GLY A 209 3.33 -5.71 7.24
CA GLY A 209 3.18 -4.32 7.66
C GLY A 209 4.42 -3.43 7.42
N LYS A 210 5.32 -3.79 6.50
CA LYS A 210 6.55 -3.04 6.21
C LYS A 210 6.31 -1.57 5.90
N THR A 211 5.43 -1.27 4.95
CA THR A 211 5.10 0.11 4.56
C THR A 211 4.47 0.90 5.72
N THR A 212 3.60 0.26 6.51
CA THR A 212 3.01 0.85 7.71
C THR A 212 4.09 1.19 8.74
N PHE A 213 5.02 0.26 8.96
CA PHE A 213 6.12 0.45 9.91
C PHE A 213 7.11 1.52 9.43
N LEU A 214 7.40 1.57 8.14
CA LEU A 214 8.22 2.62 7.53
C LEU A 214 7.58 4.00 7.70
N ASN A 215 6.26 4.12 7.47
CA ASN A 215 5.50 5.35 7.73
C ASN A 215 5.61 5.78 9.21
N ALA A 216 5.45 4.83 10.13
CA ALA A 216 5.53 5.11 11.56
C ALA A 216 6.94 5.54 11.99
N LEU A 217 8.01 4.92 11.45
CA LEU A 217 9.39 5.34 11.73
C LEU A 217 9.69 6.72 11.14
N ALA A 218 9.09 7.07 10.01
CA ALA A 218 9.29 8.38 9.40
C ALA A 218 8.77 9.55 10.26
N GLU A 219 7.87 9.29 11.25
CA GLU A 219 7.43 10.31 12.22
C GLU A 219 8.58 10.85 13.07
N PHE A 220 9.66 10.07 13.26
CA PHE A 220 10.84 10.45 14.03
C PHE A 220 11.85 11.29 13.25
N ILE A 221 11.67 11.45 11.93
CA ILE A 221 12.55 12.28 11.10
C ILE A 221 12.39 13.74 11.53
N PRO A 222 13.50 14.49 11.73
CA PRO A 222 13.46 15.91 12.02
C PRO A 222 12.69 16.68 10.93
N LYS A 223 11.80 17.59 11.36
CA LYS A 223 10.85 18.26 10.48
C LYS A 223 11.46 19.32 9.56
N ASP A 224 12.67 19.74 9.84
CA ASP A 224 13.48 20.71 9.10
C ASP A 224 14.28 20.05 7.96
N GLU A 225 14.32 18.71 7.89
CA GLU A 225 15.02 17.99 6.85
C GLU A 225 14.24 17.99 5.51
N ARG A 226 14.99 17.97 4.41
CA ARG A 226 14.43 17.73 3.07
C ARG A 226 14.36 16.23 2.81
N LEU A 227 13.15 15.72 2.70
CA LEU A 227 12.87 14.31 2.46
C LEU A 227 12.39 14.07 1.02
N ILE A 228 12.97 13.08 0.36
CA ILE A 228 12.47 12.59 -0.93
C ILE A 228 12.00 11.17 -0.78
N THR A 229 10.75 10.89 -1.16
CA THR A 229 10.23 9.52 -1.25
C THR A 229 10.21 9.07 -2.70
N ILE A 230 10.55 7.80 -2.93
CA ILE A 230 10.55 7.15 -4.25
C ILE A 230 9.78 5.84 -4.13
N GLU A 231 8.75 5.67 -4.94
CA GLU A 231 7.86 4.53 -4.85
C GLU A 231 7.46 4.04 -6.24
N ASP A 232 7.19 2.77 -6.35
CA ASP A 232 6.61 2.16 -7.55
C ASP A 232 5.14 2.55 -7.70
N SER A 233 4.44 2.56 -6.56
CA SER A 233 3.11 3.13 -6.40
C SER A 233 3.08 3.85 -5.04
N ALA A 234 2.67 5.11 -5.02
CA ALA A 234 2.77 5.95 -3.83
C ALA A 234 1.85 5.45 -2.70
N GLU A 235 2.41 4.69 -1.78
CA GLU A 235 1.77 4.15 -0.56
C GLU A 235 2.16 4.91 0.71
N LEU A 236 3.31 5.60 0.69
CA LEU A 236 3.81 6.33 1.86
C LEU A 236 2.96 7.57 2.14
N GLN A 237 2.55 7.70 3.39
CA GLN A 237 1.73 8.82 3.89
C GLN A 237 2.49 9.61 4.97
N ILE A 238 3.70 10.06 4.64
CA ILE A 238 4.56 10.81 5.57
C ILE A 238 3.94 12.17 5.84
N ARG A 239 3.78 12.50 7.11
CA ARG A 239 3.15 13.75 7.58
C ARG A 239 4.13 14.59 8.41
N GLY A 240 3.90 15.90 8.43
CA GLY A 240 4.61 16.83 9.31
C GLY A 240 5.98 17.29 8.81
N ILE A 241 6.46 16.86 7.65
CA ILE A 241 7.68 17.33 7.01
C ILE A 241 7.30 18.36 5.94
N ALA A 242 7.72 19.62 6.14
CA ALA A 242 7.36 20.71 5.24
C ALA A 242 8.05 20.60 3.86
N ASN A 243 9.28 20.09 3.84
CA ASN A 243 10.08 19.96 2.62
C ASN A 243 10.08 18.51 2.11
N LEU A 244 8.89 17.99 1.83
CA LEU A 244 8.67 16.63 1.32
C LEU A 244 8.48 16.65 -0.20
N VAL A 245 9.26 15.86 -0.91
CA VAL A 245 9.10 15.58 -2.35
C VAL A 245 8.72 14.12 -2.53
N ARG A 246 7.66 13.84 -3.27
CA ARG A 246 7.17 12.49 -3.55
C ARG A 246 7.35 12.17 -5.03
N LEU A 247 8.05 11.12 -5.33
CA LEU A 247 8.32 10.65 -6.68
C LEU A 247 7.73 9.26 -6.86
N GLU A 248 7.03 9.05 -7.96
CA GLU A 248 6.40 7.78 -8.32
C GLU A 248 6.87 7.35 -9.71
N THR A 249 7.07 6.05 -9.90
CA THR A 249 7.43 5.49 -11.22
C THR A 249 6.30 5.71 -12.23
N ARG A 250 6.65 5.63 -13.48
CA ARG A 250 5.69 5.66 -14.57
C ARG A 250 5.97 4.53 -15.54
N ASN A 251 5.00 3.64 -15.71
CA ASN A 251 5.07 2.62 -16.75
C ASN A 251 4.98 3.25 -18.14
N ALA A 252 5.54 2.56 -19.14
CA ALA A 252 5.29 2.93 -20.54
C ALA A 252 3.77 2.95 -20.80
N ASN A 253 3.31 3.91 -21.60
CA ASN A 253 1.93 3.96 -22.05
C ASN A 253 1.85 3.76 -23.56
N ILE A 254 0.60 3.61 -24.06
CA ILE A 254 0.32 3.39 -25.48
C ILE A 254 0.75 4.59 -26.35
N ASP A 255 0.84 5.79 -25.76
CA ASP A 255 1.24 7.03 -26.47
C ASP A 255 2.77 7.15 -26.66
N GLY A 256 3.53 6.08 -26.39
CA GLY A 256 4.98 6.05 -26.60
C GLY A 256 5.80 6.77 -25.53
N CYS A 257 5.22 7.12 -24.39
CA CYS A 257 5.97 7.68 -23.28
C CYS A 257 6.95 6.65 -22.71
N ARG A 258 8.21 7.03 -22.55
CA ARG A 258 9.23 6.18 -21.93
C ARG A 258 8.85 5.88 -20.46
N PRO A 259 9.09 4.65 -19.97
CA PRO A 259 8.95 4.35 -18.56
C PRO A 259 9.93 5.19 -17.75
N ILE A 260 9.56 5.56 -16.54
CA ILE A 260 10.43 6.17 -15.53
C ILE A 260 10.54 5.16 -14.40
N THR A 261 11.71 4.62 -14.21
CA THR A 261 12.00 3.56 -13.24
C THR A 261 12.43 4.12 -11.89
N ILE A 262 12.41 3.28 -10.84
CA ILE A 262 12.98 3.64 -9.51
C ILE A 262 14.45 4.08 -9.67
N ARG A 263 15.23 3.43 -10.55
CA ARG A 263 16.62 3.79 -10.83
C ARG A 263 16.78 5.21 -11.37
N ASP A 264 15.90 5.62 -12.29
CA ASP A 264 15.89 6.98 -12.85
C ASP A 264 15.54 8.00 -11.76
N LEU A 265 14.60 7.66 -10.89
CA LEU A 265 14.17 8.51 -9.79
C LEU A 265 15.25 8.64 -8.71
N ILE A 266 15.97 7.56 -8.36
CA ILE A 266 17.13 7.64 -7.44
C ILE A 266 18.18 8.60 -8.00
N LYS A 267 18.61 8.41 -9.27
CA LYS A 267 19.59 9.27 -9.91
C LYS A 267 19.18 10.74 -9.96
N THR A 268 17.87 10.99 -10.11
CA THR A 268 17.31 12.36 -10.11
C THR A 268 17.27 12.92 -8.68
N ALA A 269 16.84 12.14 -7.71
CA ALA A 269 16.75 12.54 -6.31
C ALA A 269 18.09 12.99 -5.74
N LEU A 270 19.20 12.31 -6.07
CA LEU A 270 20.55 12.67 -5.65
C LEU A 270 20.98 14.09 -6.09
N ARG A 271 20.35 14.65 -7.13
CA ARG A 271 20.59 16.02 -7.60
C ARG A 271 19.64 17.05 -7.02
N MET A 272 18.67 16.60 -6.22
CA MET A 272 17.65 17.45 -5.63
C MET A 272 17.99 17.92 -4.20
N ARG A 273 19.24 17.69 -3.76
CA ARG A 273 19.75 18.02 -2.42
C ARG A 273 18.91 17.40 -1.29
N PRO A 274 18.68 16.10 -1.28
CA PRO A 274 17.97 15.46 -0.19
C PRO A 274 18.84 15.41 1.07
N ASP A 275 18.21 15.55 2.25
CA ASP A 275 18.83 15.15 3.51
C ASP A 275 18.67 13.65 3.70
N ARG A 276 17.52 13.10 3.30
CA ARG A 276 17.24 11.65 3.31
C ARG A 276 16.43 11.24 2.09
N ILE A 277 16.63 9.99 1.69
CA ILE A 277 15.85 9.33 0.64
C ILE A 277 15.13 8.13 1.26
N ILE A 278 13.83 8.05 1.05
CA ILE A 278 13.04 6.86 1.44
C ILE A 278 12.56 6.18 0.16
N ILE A 279 12.94 4.91 0.00
CA ILE A 279 12.43 4.08 -1.09
C ILE A 279 11.38 3.13 -0.52
N GLY A 280 10.15 3.22 -1.03
CA GLY A 280 9.03 2.43 -0.53
C GLY A 280 9.33 0.94 -0.49
N GLU A 281 9.86 0.39 -1.57
CA GLU A 281 10.29 -1.01 -1.65
C GLU A 281 11.35 -1.21 -2.72
N VAL A 282 12.29 -2.13 -2.44
CA VAL A 282 13.32 -2.58 -3.38
C VAL A 282 13.06 -4.04 -3.76
N ARG A 283 12.98 -4.30 -5.08
CA ARG A 283 12.61 -5.62 -5.63
C ARG A 283 13.59 -6.17 -6.66
N GLY A 284 14.45 -5.33 -7.21
CA GLY A 284 15.31 -5.68 -8.33
C GLY A 284 16.60 -4.85 -8.43
N ALA A 285 16.99 -4.56 -9.64
CA ALA A 285 18.27 -3.92 -10.00
C ALA A 285 18.50 -2.54 -9.37
N GLU A 286 17.45 -1.85 -8.95
CA GLU A 286 17.51 -0.57 -8.23
C GLU A 286 18.22 -0.66 -6.88
N ALA A 287 18.37 -1.86 -6.32
CA ALA A 287 19.17 -2.10 -5.12
C ALA A 287 20.61 -1.61 -5.28
N ALA A 288 21.18 -1.73 -6.48
CA ALA A 288 22.53 -1.26 -6.75
C ALA A 288 22.66 0.27 -6.66
N ASP A 289 21.64 1.01 -7.15
CA ASP A 289 21.63 2.48 -7.06
C ASP A 289 21.28 2.94 -5.64
N LEU A 290 20.40 2.23 -4.92
CA LEU A 290 20.11 2.51 -3.53
C LEU A 290 21.36 2.35 -2.66
N VAL A 291 21.94 1.14 -2.63
CA VAL A 291 23.07 0.83 -1.76
C VAL A 291 24.32 1.58 -2.19
N GLY A 292 24.64 1.54 -3.49
CA GLY A 292 25.87 2.12 -4.01
C GLY A 292 25.87 3.65 -4.03
N SER A 293 24.73 4.30 -4.20
CA SER A 293 24.66 5.74 -4.42
C SER A 293 23.88 6.50 -3.33
N ALA A 294 22.76 5.98 -2.83
CA ALA A 294 21.98 6.68 -1.81
C ALA A 294 22.54 6.44 -0.41
N LEU A 295 22.75 5.18 -0.01
CA LEU A 295 23.18 4.84 1.36
C LEU A 295 24.67 5.10 1.61
N ASN A 296 25.53 4.99 0.59
CA ASN A 296 26.98 5.13 0.73
C ASN A 296 27.54 6.52 0.32
N CYS A 297 26.70 7.48 -0.08
CA CYS A 297 27.16 8.76 -0.64
C CYS A 297 26.64 9.99 0.11
N GLY A 298 26.51 9.93 1.45
CA GLY A 298 26.25 11.10 2.27
C GLY A 298 24.77 11.43 2.48
N HIS A 299 23.86 10.51 2.20
CA HIS A 299 22.43 10.63 2.51
C HIS A 299 22.05 9.73 3.69
N ASP A 300 22.82 9.82 4.78
CA ASP A 300 22.62 9.05 6.00
C ASP A 300 21.21 9.24 6.57
N GLY A 301 20.67 8.16 7.13
CA GLY A 301 19.31 8.11 7.66
C GLY A 301 18.26 7.78 6.61
N SER A 302 18.69 7.33 5.43
CA SER A 302 17.79 6.81 4.40
C SER A 302 17.17 5.48 4.83
N MET A 303 15.95 5.21 4.36
CA MET A 303 15.20 4.02 4.72
C MET A 303 14.60 3.34 3.49
N SER A 304 14.48 2.02 3.57
CA SER A 304 13.78 1.25 2.54
C SER A 304 13.15 -0.01 3.10
N THR A 305 12.30 -0.65 2.29
CA THR A 305 11.75 -1.97 2.61
C THR A 305 12.08 -3.01 1.57
N GLY A 306 12.00 -4.27 1.94
CA GLY A 306 12.15 -5.39 1.03
C GLY A 306 11.53 -6.68 1.57
N HIS A 307 11.19 -7.58 0.68
CA HIS A 307 10.66 -8.89 1.05
C HIS A 307 11.77 -9.85 1.42
N ALA A 308 11.71 -10.43 2.61
CA ALA A 308 12.59 -11.51 3.05
C ALA A 308 11.93 -12.34 4.16
N ASN A 309 12.46 -13.55 4.40
CA ASN A 309 11.96 -14.46 5.46
C ASN A 309 12.70 -14.23 6.79
N SER A 310 13.85 -13.57 6.75
CA SER A 310 14.64 -13.20 7.94
C SER A 310 15.46 -11.95 7.65
N ALA A 311 16.10 -11.38 8.66
CA ALA A 311 17.05 -10.28 8.49
C ALA A 311 18.29 -10.71 7.68
N ALA A 312 18.80 -11.91 7.91
CA ALA A 312 19.92 -12.47 7.16
C ALA A 312 19.56 -12.72 5.68
N ASP A 313 18.37 -13.30 5.42
CA ASP A 313 17.88 -13.50 4.04
C ASP A 313 17.72 -12.17 3.30
N MET A 314 17.43 -11.08 4.00
CA MET A 314 17.35 -9.77 3.36
C MET A 314 18.69 -9.33 2.76
N LEU A 315 19.79 -9.57 3.47
CA LEU A 315 21.13 -9.28 2.93
C LEU A 315 21.43 -10.10 1.68
N THR A 316 21.15 -11.41 1.70
CA THR A 316 21.32 -12.30 0.55
C THR A 316 20.46 -11.85 -0.64
N ARG A 317 19.24 -11.38 -0.38
CA ARG A 317 18.38 -10.83 -1.43
C ARG A 317 18.92 -9.52 -1.98
N LEU A 318 19.46 -8.63 -1.14
CA LEU A 318 20.13 -7.41 -1.58
C LEU A 318 21.33 -7.73 -2.48
N GLU A 319 22.16 -8.74 -2.11
CA GLU A 319 23.24 -9.23 -2.96
C GLU A 319 22.74 -9.63 -4.35
N THR A 320 21.68 -10.46 -4.38
CA THR A 320 21.07 -10.93 -5.64
C THR A 320 20.53 -9.76 -6.47
N MET A 321 19.78 -8.85 -5.84
CA MET A 321 19.22 -7.68 -6.53
C MET A 321 20.29 -6.74 -7.06
N MET A 322 21.38 -6.53 -6.31
CA MET A 322 22.51 -5.71 -6.78
C MET A 322 23.20 -6.34 -7.98
N LEU A 323 23.40 -7.67 -8.00
CA LEU A 323 23.95 -8.41 -9.15
C LEU A 323 23.08 -8.28 -10.41
N MET A 324 21.77 -8.04 -10.27
CA MET A 324 20.91 -7.73 -11.43
C MET A 324 21.18 -6.34 -12.02
N GLY A 325 21.76 -5.45 -11.25
CA GLY A 325 21.95 -4.03 -11.61
C GLY A 325 23.39 -3.65 -12.01
N VAL A 326 24.40 -4.39 -11.55
CA VAL A 326 25.82 -4.08 -11.76
C VAL A 326 26.66 -5.34 -11.88
N GLU A 327 27.69 -5.29 -12.73
CA GLU A 327 28.66 -6.36 -12.91
C GLU A 327 29.93 -6.06 -12.09
N ILE A 328 29.90 -6.38 -10.80
CA ILE A 328 31.05 -6.25 -9.90
C ILE A 328 31.17 -7.53 -9.04
N PRO A 329 32.38 -7.82 -8.51
CA PRO A 329 32.58 -9.00 -7.67
C PRO A 329 31.65 -9.01 -6.45
N LEU A 330 31.15 -10.21 -6.07
CA LEU A 330 30.25 -10.37 -4.93
C LEU A 330 30.86 -9.81 -3.63
N SER A 331 32.18 -9.93 -3.45
CA SER A 331 32.88 -9.35 -2.29
C SER A 331 32.80 -7.81 -2.25
N ALA A 332 32.75 -7.14 -3.40
CA ALA A 332 32.54 -5.69 -3.46
C ALA A 332 31.09 -5.33 -3.12
N ILE A 333 30.12 -6.11 -3.62
CA ILE A 333 28.69 -5.96 -3.27
C ILE A 333 28.50 -6.09 -1.77
N ARG A 334 29.02 -7.16 -1.16
CA ARG A 334 28.93 -7.39 0.29
C ARG A 334 29.51 -6.25 1.12
N ARG A 335 30.67 -5.73 0.70
CA ARG A 335 31.27 -4.54 1.35
C ARG A 335 30.37 -3.32 1.24
N GLN A 336 29.78 -3.06 0.07
CA GLN A 336 28.86 -1.93 -0.11
C GLN A 336 27.62 -2.07 0.74
N ILE A 337 27.03 -3.27 0.83
CA ILE A 337 25.88 -3.53 1.70
C ILE A 337 26.26 -3.31 3.18
N ALA A 338 27.37 -3.90 3.62
CA ALA A 338 27.84 -3.79 5.00
C ALA A 338 28.20 -2.36 5.41
N SER A 339 28.57 -1.50 4.46
CA SER A 339 28.90 -0.09 4.70
C SER A 339 27.65 0.82 4.59
N GLY A 340 26.67 0.43 3.76
CA GLY A 340 25.50 1.26 3.49
C GLY A 340 24.29 1.00 4.37
N VAL A 341 24.13 -0.22 4.88
CA VAL A 341 22.99 -0.59 5.74
C VAL A 341 23.50 -0.70 7.19
N ASP A 342 22.95 0.11 8.09
CA ASP A 342 23.33 0.05 9.51
C ASP A 342 22.44 -0.92 10.29
N ILE A 343 21.11 -0.87 10.06
CA ILE A 343 20.12 -1.60 10.85
C ILE A 343 19.14 -2.33 9.94
N ILE A 344 18.81 -3.55 10.33
CA ILE A 344 17.70 -4.31 9.71
C ILE A 344 16.63 -4.57 10.76
N VAL A 345 15.39 -4.14 10.47
CA VAL A 345 14.20 -4.45 11.25
C VAL A 345 13.38 -5.50 10.52
N HIS A 346 13.25 -6.69 11.09
CA HIS A 346 12.49 -7.77 10.49
C HIS A 346 11.10 -7.88 11.09
N LEU A 347 10.08 -7.82 10.24
CA LEU A 347 8.67 -7.92 10.60
C LEU A 347 8.10 -9.28 10.20
N GLY A 348 7.27 -9.83 11.06
CA GLY A 348 6.52 -11.05 10.78
C GLY A 348 5.03 -10.93 11.01
N ARG A 349 4.27 -11.75 10.29
CA ARG A 349 2.87 -12.00 10.55
C ARG A 349 2.77 -13.33 11.28
N LEU A 350 2.32 -13.30 12.52
CA LEU A 350 2.21 -14.49 13.35
C LEU A 350 0.99 -15.36 12.94
N ARG A 351 0.88 -16.55 13.53
CA ARG A 351 -0.20 -17.50 13.24
C ARG A 351 -1.60 -17.02 13.62
N ASP A 352 -1.70 -16.10 14.58
CA ASP A 352 -2.93 -15.38 14.96
C ASP A 352 -3.24 -14.17 14.05
N LYS A 353 -2.44 -14.00 12.98
CA LYS A 353 -2.46 -12.89 12.03
C LYS A 353 -2.00 -11.54 12.58
N SER A 354 -1.58 -11.46 13.85
CA SER A 354 -0.94 -10.25 14.39
C SER A 354 0.39 -9.97 13.68
N ARG A 355 0.75 -8.70 13.60
CA ARG A 355 1.98 -8.22 12.96
C ARG A 355 2.93 -7.74 14.04
N LYS A 356 4.15 -8.26 14.07
CA LYS A 356 5.13 -7.98 15.12
C LYS A 356 6.50 -7.70 14.53
N VAL A 357 7.28 -6.85 15.20
CA VAL A 357 8.72 -6.80 15.01
C VAL A 357 9.30 -8.09 15.61
N LEU A 358 9.94 -8.90 14.79
CA LEU A 358 10.53 -10.16 15.21
C LEU A 358 11.99 -10.02 15.59
N GLN A 359 12.74 -9.16 14.86
CA GLN A 359 14.15 -8.93 15.12
C GLN A 359 14.54 -7.49 14.77
N ILE A 360 15.47 -6.92 15.52
CA ILE A 360 16.24 -5.73 15.17
C ILE A 360 17.70 -6.14 15.20
N MET A 361 18.40 -5.99 14.09
CA MET A 361 19.79 -6.41 13.94
C MET A 361 20.65 -5.26 13.43
N GLU A 362 21.87 -5.17 13.95
CA GLU A 362 22.90 -4.29 13.46
C GLU A 362 23.77 -5.01 12.42
N VAL A 363 24.08 -4.33 11.33
CA VAL A 363 25.09 -4.77 10.36
C VAL A 363 26.44 -4.29 10.86
N VAL A 364 27.25 -5.23 11.38
CA VAL A 364 28.51 -4.89 12.06
C VAL A 364 29.65 -4.67 11.07
N GLY A 365 29.60 -5.31 9.90
CA GLY A 365 30.66 -5.15 8.90
C GLY A 365 30.80 -6.36 7.98
N TYR A 366 31.88 -6.36 7.23
CA TYR A 366 32.23 -7.45 6.32
C TYR A 366 33.55 -8.08 6.76
N GLU A 367 33.49 -9.33 7.18
CA GLU A 367 34.62 -10.10 7.69
C GLU A 367 34.63 -11.52 7.12
N GLU A 368 35.78 -12.05 6.78
CA GLU A 368 35.98 -13.44 6.30
C GLU A 368 35.07 -13.83 5.12
N GLY A 369 34.71 -12.88 4.28
CA GLY A 369 33.84 -13.14 3.12
C GLY A 369 32.32 -13.01 3.41
N GLU A 370 31.91 -12.74 4.65
CA GLU A 370 30.52 -12.67 5.07
C GLU A 370 30.16 -11.33 5.71
N ILE A 371 28.89 -10.92 5.60
CA ILE A 371 28.37 -9.76 6.32
C ILE A 371 28.01 -10.20 7.74
N ARG A 372 28.61 -9.57 8.73
CA ARG A 372 28.37 -9.87 10.15
C ARG A 372 27.17 -9.10 10.67
N LEU A 373 26.30 -9.81 11.41
CA LEU A 373 25.13 -9.27 12.06
C LEU A 373 25.21 -9.44 13.57
N SER A 374 24.77 -8.43 14.32
CA SER A 374 24.57 -8.48 15.77
C SER A 374 23.08 -8.33 16.09
N THR A 375 22.55 -9.20 16.94
CA THR A 375 21.15 -9.14 17.37
C THR A 375 20.99 -8.13 18.49
N LEU A 376 20.22 -7.07 18.26
CA LEU A 376 19.90 -6.05 19.26
C LEU A 376 18.60 -6.40 20.00
N PHE A 377 17.57 -6.80 19.26
CA PHE A 377 16.29 -7.24 19.83
C PHE A 377 15.81 -8.49 19.13
N SER A 378 15.12 -9.38 19.87
CA SER A 378 14.49 -10.59 19.36
C SER A 378 13.14 -10.82 20.02
N PHE A 379 12.14 -11.18 19.24
CA PHE A 379 10.81 -11.53 19.74
C PHE A 379 10.88 -12.91 20.39
N GLU A 380 10.42 -12.99 21.64
CA GLU A 380 10.30 -14.24 22.39
C GLU A 380 8.84 -14.56 22.63
N GLU A 381 8.40 -15.68 22.10
CA GLU A 381 7.07 -16.19 22.37
C GLU A 381 7.02 -16.81 23.77
N THR A 382 6.09 -16.34 24.61
CA THR A 382 5.92 -16.82 25.99
C THR A 382 4.76 -17.80 26.15
N GLY A 383 3.87 -17.90 25.15
CA GLY A 383 2.73 -18.81 25.21
C GLY A 383 1.58 -18.44 24.26
N LYS A 384 0.42 -19.02 24.55
CA LYS A 384 -0.86 -18.73 23.87
C LYS A 384 -1.90 -18.41 24.93
N ALA A 385 -2.68 -17.35 24.74
CA ALA A 385 -3.90 -17.12 25.49
C ALA A 385 -5.03 -16.83 24.50
N GLU A 386 -6.14 -17.53 24.65
CA GLU A 386 -7.37 -17.34 23.86
C GLU A 386 -7.15 -17.34 22.34
N GLY A 387 -6.20 -18.16 21.86
CA GLY A 387 -5.87 -18.23 20.43
C GLY A 387 -4.87 -17.18 19.93
N ASN A 388 -4.52 -16.18 20.71
CA ASN A 388 -3.54 -15.15 20.39
C ASN A 388 -2.13 -15.58 20.80
N VAL A 389 -1.12 -15.18 20.00
CA VAL A 389 0.29 -15.41 20.33
C VAL A 389 0.73 -14.39 21.36
N GLN A 390 1.14 -14.88 22.53
CA GLN A 390 1.77 -14.04 23.55
C GLN A 390 3.27 -14.04 23.39
N GLY A 391 3.89 -12.89 23.50
CA GLY A 391 5.32 -12.72 23.43
C GLY A 391 5.71 -11.26 23.49
N THR A 392 6.99 -11.02 23.69
CA THR A 392 7.55 -9.67 23.78
C THR A 392 8.85 -9.57 23.01
N LEU A 393 9.16 -8.37 22.54
CA LEU A 393 10.44 -8.06 21.91
C LEU A 393 11.46 -7.74 23.02
N VAL A 394 12.47 -8.60 23.16
CA VAL A 394 13.46 -8.54 24.25
C VAL A 394 14.79 -8.03 23.71
N ARG A 395 15.43 -7.12 24.44
CA ARG A 395 16.79 -6.65 24.14
C ARG A 395 17.78 -7.80 24.34
N LYS A 396 18.68 -8.00 23.35
CA LYS A 396 19.66 -9.09 23.33
C LYS A 396 21.11 -8.59 23.30
N GLY A 397 21.32 -7.39 22.84
CA GLY A 397 22.65 -6.83 22.68
C GLY A 397 22.66 -5.30 22.72
N GLU A 398 23.87 -4.77 22.71
CA GLU A 398 24.16 -3.35 22.64
C GLU A 398 24.59 -2.99 21.22
N LEU A 399 24.34 -1.74 20.82
CA LEU A 399 24.77 -1.19 19.56
C LEU A 399 26.30 -1.08 19.54
N ILE A 400 26.94 -1.70 18.57
CA ILE A 400 28.41 -1.74 18.43
C ILE A 400 28.89 -0.42 17.80
N HIS A 401 28.26 0.04 16.71
CA HIS A 401 28.63 1.27 16.02
C HIS A 401 27.79 2.46 16.52
N ALA A 402 28.17 2.99 17.69
CA ALA A 402 27.45 4.09 18.35
C ALA A 402 27.92 5.49 17.92
N ASP A 403 28.79 5.61 16.91
CA ASP A 403 29.41 6.90 16.55
C ASP A 403 28.39 7.89 15.98
N LYS A 404 27.42 7.42 15.18
CA LYS A 404 26.31 8.28 14.69
C LYS A 404 25.47 8.85 15.85
N LEU A 405 25.22 8.08 16.92
CA LEU A 405 24.54 8.59 18.14
C LEU A 405 25.35 9.69 18.82
N LYS A 406 26.65 9.47 18.99
CA LYS A 406 27.55 10.46 19.60
C LYS A 406 27.59 11.76 18.78
N MET A 407 27.69 11.65 17.44
CA MET A 407 27.68 12.80 16.54
C MET A 407 26.36 13.57 16.60
N ALA A 408 25.25 12.87 16.82
CA ALA A 408 23.93 13.47 16.98
C ALA A 408 23.68 14.04 18.39
N GLY A 409 24.64 13.89 19.33
CA GLY A 409 24.50 14.35 20.72
C GLY A 409 23.51 13.51 21.53
N ILE A 410 23.24 12.27 21.13
CA ILE A 410 22.35 11.34 21.82
C ILE A 410 23.19 10.43 22.72
N ALA A 411 23.01 10.51 24.03
CA ALA A 411 23.90 9.88 25.01
C ALA A 411 23.78 8.35 25.06
N SER A 412 22.57 7.78 24.77
CA SER A 412 22.34 6.33 24.71
C SER A 412 21.05 6.06 23.96
N ALA A 413 20.94 4.91 23.31
CA ALA A 413 19.72 4.42 22.68
C ALA A 413 19.22 3.13 23.35
#